data_2755b70b6bb8d5674ff46e2e9766f816
#
_entry.id   2755b70b6bb8d5674ff46e2e9766f816
#
_cell.length_a   1.000
_cell.length_b   1.000
_cell.length_c   1.000
_cell.angle_alpha   90.00
_cell.angle_beta   90.00
_cell.angle_gamma   90.00
#
_symmetry.space_group_name_H-M   'P 1'
#
loop_
_entity.id
_entity.type
_entity.pdbx_description
1 polymer ?
#
loop_
_entity_poly.entity_id
_entity_poly.type
_entity_poly.pdbx_seq_one_letter_code
_entity_poly.pdbx_strand_id
1 'polypeptide(L)'
;MPYVVKPGVIGVAIMPRVTGDRRSLEELLYDVTQQALLDAGLTIEDIDGIVVAANDQYDGRAISVMAASGSVGGVDRDILSTPSAGEHAFVMGTLRVACGQYRTQLVVAWSPTEAGSLAEVQRLAADPYFHRRLPLDELGAHAMQANALLAAMPDLQGMAQQVAEKNRRNGATAYPDMAAGTAAPAASKARWPLQDGMVSAPVTGAVALVLASEAFLQERSAPVAWISGMGWATEPSFLGDRDLAQAPALEAATRQAYGEAGITTPMDEFDVAEVADATPYQELLAYEGLGLASRGAWAERVADGTFGPGGQLPVNLSGGAISLNPVYCTGLIRIAEIARQVLGRAGPHQRAQVRTGLAHAASGDAMQYNTVVVLRRGEPKPAAQGAVP
;
A
#
# COMPACT_ATOMS: atom_id res chain seq x y z
N MET A 1 -21.05 -6.27 -0.96
CA MET A 1 -22.00 -6.71 0.08
C MET A 1 -21.81 -5.82 1.29
N PRO A 2 -22.87 -5.38 1.96
CA PRO A 2 -22.69 -4.67 3.21
C PRO A 2 -21.98 -5.60 4.23
N TYR A 3 -20.96 -5.07 4.91
CA TYR A 3 -20.29 -5.80 5.96
C TYR A 3 -21.29 -6.19 7.06
N VAL A 4 -21.17 -7.40 7.61
CA VAL A 4 -21.95 -7.83 8.79
C VAL A 4 -21.58 -6.94 9.98
N VAL A 5 -20.28 -6.63 10.09
CA VAL A 5 -19.72 -5.72 11.07
C VAL A 5 -18.79 -4.74 10.37
N LYS A 6 -18.91 -3.45 10.67
CA LYS A 6 -18.10 -2.41 10.05
C LYS A 6 -16.68 -2.43 10.63
N PRO A 7 -15.64 -2.66 9.79
CA PRO A 7 -14.25 -2.63 10.21
C PRO A 7 -13.66 -1.22 10.10
N GLY A 8 -12.67 -0.91 10.96
CA GLY A 8 -11.91 0.33 10.90
C GLY A 8 -10.47 0.15 11.32
N VAL A 9 -9.59 1.02 10.82
CA VAL A 9 -8.18 1.11 11.22
C VAL A 9 -8.08 2.05 12.42
N ILE A 10 -7.40 1.62 13.49
CA ILE A 10 -7.24 2.40 14.73
C ILE A 10 -5.78 2.62 15.12
N GLY A 11 -4.87 1.79 14.65
CA GLY A 11 -3.44 1.91 14.89
C GLY A 11 -2.63 1.65 13.65
N VAL A 12 -1.55 2.37 13.48
CA VAL A 12 -0.65 2.30 12.32
C VAL A 12 0.79 2.48 12.76
N ALA A 13 1.66 1.59 12.31
CA ALA A 13 3.10 1.79 12.38
C ALA A 13 3.76 1.50 11.04
N ILE A 14 4.67 2.38 10.65
CA ILE A 14 5.53 2.21 9.47
C ILE A 14 6.96 2.38 9.98
N MET A 15 7.74 1.30 9.89
CA MET A 15 9.15 1.35 10.30
C MET A 15 9.99 2.16 9.31
N PRO A 16 11.10 2.74 9.77
CA PRO A 16 12.06 3.36 8.87
C PRO A 16 12.44 2.43 7.72
N ARG A 17 12.37 2.95 6.52
CA ARG A 17 12.68 2.26 5.27
C ARG A 17 14.12 2.60 4.88
N VAL A 18 15.06 1.76 5.28
CA VAL A 18 16.50 2.04 5.14
C VAL A 18 17.23 0.88 4.48
N THR A 19 18.32 1.19 3.80
CA THR A 19 19.28 0.17 3.34
C THR A 19 20.21 -0.18 4.48
N GLY A 20 20.48 -1.49 4.67
CA GLY A 20 21.45 -1.96 5.67
C GLY A 20 20.96 -1.85 7.11
N ASP A 21 19.65 -1.99 7.34
CA ASP A 21 19.12 -2.20 8.69
C ASP A 21 19.78 -3.45 9.30
N ARG A 22 20.28 -3.34 10.52
CA ARG A 22 20.98 -4.42 11.21
C ARG A 22 20.11 -5.22 12.16
N ARG A 23 18.84 -4.83 12.30
CA ARG A 23 17.90 -5.59 13.12
C ARG A 23 17.62 -6.93 12.46
N SER A 24 17.45 -7.96 13.27
CA SER A 24 16.89 -9.23 12.79
C SER A 24 15.45 -9.03 12.33
N LEU A 25 14.94 -9.98 11.57
CA LEU A 25 13.53 -9.96 11.17
C LEU A 25 12.61 -9.92 12.40
N GLU A 26 12.95 -10.71 13.41
CA GLU A 26 12.20 -10.82 14.66
C GLU A 26 12.17 -9.49 15.42
N GLU A 27 13.30 -8.78 15.52
CA GLU A 27 13.36 -7.44 16.12
C GLU A 27 12.54 -6.42 15.34
N LEU A 28 12.67 -6.42 14.00
CA LEU A 28 11.93 -5.52 13.14
C LEU A 28 10.40 -5.71 13.28
N LEU A 29 9.95 -6.98 13.31
CA LEU A 29 8.54 -7.32 13.46
C LEU A 29 8.01 -7.01 14.86
N TYR A 30 8.80 -7.26 15.89
CA TYR A 30 8.44 -6.89 17.25
C TYR A 30 8.25 -5.37 17.38
N ASP A 31 9.22 -4.59 16.91
CA ASP A 31 9.18 -3.14 16.99
C ASP A 31 7.95 -2.56 16.27
N VAL A 32 7.69 -2.99 15.03
CA VAL A 32 6.55 -2.47 14.26
C VAL A 32 5.22 -2.86 14.89
N THR A 33 5.14 -4.07 15.44
CA THR A 33 3.95 -4.56 16.16
C THR A 33 3.69 -3.72 17.40
N GLN A 34 4.71 -3.52 18.25
CA GLN A 34 4.57 -2.72 19.47
C GLN A 34 4.17 -1.27 19.17
N GLN A 35 4.76 -0.67 18.14
CA GLN A 35 4.40 0.69 17.73
C GLN A 35 2.96 0.80 17.22
N ALA A 36 2.46 -0.17 16.45
CA ALA A 36 1.08 -0.18 15.98
C ALA A 36 0.07 -0.35 17.13
N LEU A 37 0.39 -1.22 18.08
CA LEU A 37 -0.41 -1.40 19.30
C LEU A 37 -0.42 -0.13 20.15
N LEU A 38 0.73 0.50 20.36
CA LEU A 38 0.84 1.76 21.09
C LEU A 38 0.04 2.88 20.41
N ASP A 39 0.11 3.00 19.08
CA ASP A 39 -0.66 3.99 18.31
C ASP A 39 -2.17 3.74 18.42
N ALA A 40 -2.60 2.49 18.56
CA ALA A 40 -3.99 2.10 18.81
C ALA A 40 -4.43 2.29 20.28
N GLY A 41 -3.50 2.51 21.21
CA GLY A 41 -3.75 2.50 22.64
C GLY A 41 -4.14 1.11 23.18
N LEU A 42 -3.57 0.05 22.57
CA LEU A 42 -3.85 -1.36 22.88
C LEU A 42 -2.59 -2.10 23.33
N THR A 43 -2.80 -3.28 23.87
CA THR A 43 -1.78 -4.28 24.12
C THR A 43 -2.03 -5.50 23.24
N ILE A 44 -1.11 -6.43 23.20
CA ILE A 44 -1.28 -7.67 22.43
C ILE A 44 -2.46 -8.50 22.95
N GLU A 45 -2.84 -8.36 24.22
CA GLU A 45 -3.98 -9.06 24.81
C GLU A 45 -5.34 -8.60 24.26
N ASP A 46 -5.38 -7.43 23.65
CA ASP A 46 -6.58 -6.90 22.99
C ASP A 46 -6.74 -7.43 21.55
N ILE A 47 -5.78 -8.21 21.02
CA ILE A 47 -5.77 -8.71 19.65
C ILE A 47 -6.31 -10.14 19.59
N ASP A 48 -7.40 -10.34 18.85
CA ASP A 48 -8.03 -11.65 18.68
C ASP A 48 -7.33 -12.52 17.64
N GLY A 49 -6.73 -11.91 16.61
CA GLY A 49 -6.04 -12.66 15.56
C GLY A 49 -5.07 -11.80 14.76
N ILE A 50 -4.24 -12.47 13.98
CA ILE A 50 -3.13 -11.84 13.24
C ILE A 50 -3.15 -12.31 11.80
N VAL A 51 -2.90 -11.40 10.86
CA VAL A 51 -2.66 -11.72 9.46
C VAL A 51 -1.30 -11.16 9.05
N VAL A 52 -0.43 -12.01 8.52
CA VAL A 52 0.87 -11.58 8.03
C VAL A 52 0.98 -11.78 6.52
N ALA A 53 1.64 -10.86 5.83
CA ALA A 53 2.08 -11.05 4.46
C ALA A 53 3.52 -11.55 4.48
N ALA A 54 3.72 -12.80 4.09
CA ALA A 54 5.02 -13.45 4.09
C ALA A 54 5.40 -13.95 2.68
N ASN A 55 6.67 -13.87 2.34
CA ASN A 55 7.22 -14.48 1.15
C ASN A 55 8.40 -15.38 1.50
N ASP A 56 8.15 -16.67 1.62
CA ASP A 56 9.13 -17.67 2.06
C ASP A 56 10.40 -17.65 1.22
N GLN A 57 10.28 -17.46 -0.08
CA GLN A 57 11.42 -17.42 -0.99
C GLN A 57 12.27 -16.14 -0.78
N TYR A 58 11.60 -15.00 -0.60
CA TYR A 58 12.29 -13.73 -0.38
C TYR A 58 12.95 -13.65 1.01
N ASP A 59 12.27 -14.21 2.00
CA ASP A 59 12.80 -14.33 3.37
C ASP A 59 13.92 -15.39 3.47
N GLY A 60 14.13 -16.20 2.43
CA GLY A 60 15.10 -17.30 2.45
C GLY A 60 14.79 -18.39 3.46
N ARG A 61 13.53 -18.58 3.81
CA ARG A 61 13.05 -19.50 4.84
C ARG A 61 11.99 -20.45 4.25
N ALA A 62 11.89 -21.63 4.80
CA ALA A 62 10.90 -22.61 4.35
C ALA A 62 9.47 -22.22 4.74
N ILE A 63 9.30 -21.57 5.91
CA ILE A 63 8.00 -21.14 6.44
C ILE A 63 8.22 -19.85 7.24
N SER A 64 8.09 -18.71 6.60
CA SER A 64 8.35 -17.39 7.19
C SER A 64 7.41 -17.05 8.35
N VAL A 65 6.15 -17.47 8.28
CA VAL A 65 5.18 -17.20 9.35
C VAL A 65 5.59 -17.82 10.69
N MET A 66 6.30 -18.95 10.70
CA MET A 66 6.76 -19.56 11.94
C MET A 66 7.84 -18.70 12.64
N ALA A 67 8.74 -18.11 11.86
CA ALA A 67 9.75 -17.19 12.41
C ALA A 67 9.10 -15.89 12.90
N ALA A 68 8.10 -15.39 12.20
CA ALA A 68 7.41 -14.16 12.53
C ALA A 68 6.46 -14.30 13.74
N SER A 69 5.88 -15.49 13.97
CA SER A 69 4.75 -15.70 14.88
C SER A 69 5.00 -15.19 16.30
N GLY A 70 6.18 -15.46 16.87
CA GLY A 70 6.54 -14.97 18.20
C GLY A 70 6.60 -13.45 18.29
N SER A 71 7.26 -12.83 17.32
CA SER A 71 7.51 -11.38 17.31
C SER A 71 6.25 -10.55 17.05
N VAL A 72 5.29 -11.09 16.31
CA VAL A 72 3.99 -10.43 16.08
C VAL A 72 2.95 -10.77 17.17
N GLY A 73 3.33 -11.56 18.21
CA GLY A 73 2.44 -11.91 19.32
C GLY A 73 1.48 -13.05 19.03
N GLY A 74 1.87 -14.00 18.16
CA GLY A 74 1.03 -15.12 17.73
C GLY A 74 0.80 -16.22 18.77
N VAL A 75 1.44 -16.15 19.96
CA VAL A 75 1.25 -17.13 21.02
C VAL A 75 -0.21 -17.08 21.51
N ASP A 76 -0.86 -18.23 21.55
CA ASP A 76 -2.28 -18.41 21.92
C ASP A 76 -3.29 -17.60 21.07
N ARG A 77 -2.88 -17.22 19.84
CA ARG A 77 -3.72 -16.48 18.88
C ARG A 77 -3.77 -17.17 17.53
N ASP A 78 -4.86 -16.92 16.83
CA ASP A 78 -5.02 -17.39 15.47
C ASP A 78 -4.18 -16.51 14.52
N ILE A 79 -3.20 -17.11 13.87
CA ILE A 79 -2.33 -16.45 12.88
C ILE A 79 -2.55 -17.03 11.49
N LEU A 80 -2.79 -16.15 10.53
CA LEU A 80 -2.93 -16.50 9.11
C LEU A 80 -1.83 -15.82 8.29
N SER A 81 -1.24 -16.57 7.37
CA SER A 81 -0.30 -16.03 6.39
C SER A 81 -0.96 -15.89 5.02
N THR A 82 -0.78 -14.73 4.38
CA THR A 82 -1.04 -14.57 2.95
C THR A 82 0.29 -14.60 2.19
N PRO A 83 0.34 -15.21 1.00
CA PRO A 83 1.56 -15.17 0.20
C PRO A 83 1.77 -13.78 -0.35
N SER A 84 2.97 -13.23 -0.19
CA SER A 84 3.40 -11.91 -0.70
C SER A 84 2.45 -10.75 -0.38
N ALA A 85 2.74 -9.59 -0.86
CA ALA A 85 1.98 -8.34 -0.92
C ALA A 85 1.06 -8.01 0.28
N GLY A 86 1.45 -6.97 1.02
CA GLY A 86 0.79 -6.58 2.27
C GLY A 86 -0.68 -6.20 2.13
N GLU A 87 -1.10 -5.71 0.96
CA GLU A 87 -2.50 -5.40 0.67
C GLU A 87 -3.40 -6.64 0.74
N HIS A 88 -2.89 -7.82 0.37
CA HIS A 88 -3.66 -9.06 0.49
C HIS A 88 -3.90 -9.43 1.96
N ALA A 89 -2.90 -9.21 2.82
CA ALA A 89 -3.08 -9.38 4.27
C ALA A 89 -4.11 -8.39 4.82
N PHE A 90 -4.13 -7.14 4.33
CA PHE A 90 -5.14 -6.17 4.71
C PHE A 90 -6.56 -6.60 4.32
N VAL A 91 -6.75 -7.05 3.07
CA VAL A 91 -8.03 -7.59 2.60
C VAL A 91 -8.49 -8.73 3.51
N MET A 92 -7.61 -9.69 3.79
CA MET A 92 -7.94 -10.84 4.63
C MET A 92 -8.26 -10.42 6.08
N GLY A 93 -7.45 -9.55 6.69
CA GLY A 93 -7.71 -9.02 8.03
C GLY A 93 -9.04 -8.26 8.11
N THR A 94 -9.34 -7.46 7.09
CA THR A 94 -10.61 -6.74 6.98
C THR A 94 -11.81 -7.71 6.90
N LEU A 95 -11.73 -8.73 6.06
CA LEU A 95 -12.79 -9.73 5.92
C LEU A 95 -13.02 -10.52 7.21
N ARG A 96 -11.95 -10.83 7.96
CA ARG A 96 -12.04 -11.52 9.25
C ARG A 96 -12.76 -10.70 10.32
N VAL A 97 -12.55 -9.38 10.35
CA VAL A 97 -13.35 -8.48 11.21
C VAL A 97 -14.76 -8.34 10.69
N ALA A 98 -14.93 -8.13 9.39
CA ALA A 98 -16.20 -7.87 8.75
C ALA A 98 -17.21 -9.03 8.83
N CYS A 99 -16.73 -10.29 8.92
CA CYS A 99 -17.59 -11.45 9.14
C CYS A 99 -18.08 -11.60 10.58
N GLY A 100 -17.56 -10.77 11.52
CA GLY A 100 -17.98 -10.75 12.92
C GLY A 100 -17.33 -11.81 13.83
N GLN A 101 -16.40 -12.61 13.29
CA GLN A 101 -15.72 -13.65 14.07
C GLN A 101 -14.62 -13.08 14.97
N TYR A 102 -13.98 -12.00 14.54
CA TYR A 102 -12.89 -11.32 15.26
C TYR A 102 -13.28 -9.88 15.54
N ARG A 103 -13.05 -9.43 16.77
CA ARG A 103 -13.28 -8.02 17.15
C ARG A 103 -12.12 -7.14 16.75
N THR A 104 -10.90 -7.72 16.76
CA THR A 104 -9.65 -7.04 16.45
C THR A 104 -8.74 -7.92 15.61
N GLN A 105 -7.95 -7.31 14.73
CA GLN A 105 -6.93 -7.98 13.92
C GLN A 105 -5.67 -7.12 13.84
N LEU A 106 -4.52 -7.74 13.99
CA LEU A 106 -3.24 -7.16 13.62
C LEU A 106 -2.87 -7.61 12.22
N VAL A 107 -2.52 -6.68 11.34
CA VAL A 107 -2.06 -6.94 9.96
C VAL A 107 -0.62 -6.48 9.82
N VAL A 108 0.29 -7.36 9.44
CA VAL A 108 1.73 -7.06 9.37
C VAL A 108 2.30 -7.48 8.01
N ALA A 109 3.15 -6.63 7.45
CA ALA A 109 3.96 -6.96 6.27
C ALA A 109 5.39 -6.46 6.47
N TRP A 110 6.34 -7.12 5.81
CA TRP A 110 7.77 -6.78 5.89
C TRP A 110 8.50 -6.99 4.57
N SER A 111 9.67 -6.37 4.47
CA SER A 111 10.59 -6.49 3.35
C SER A 111 12.01 -6.63 3.90
N PRO A 112 12.53 -7.84 4.09
CA PRO A 112 13.93 -8.03 4.40
C PRO A 112 14.78 -7.86 3.13
N THR A 113 15.91 -7.16 3.22
CA THR A 113 16.85 -7.06 2.10
C THR A 113 18.03 -8.05 2.21
N GLU A 114 18.02 -8.90 3.21
CA GLU A 114 19.14 -9.74 3.58
C GLU A 114 19.17 -11.08 2.84
N ALA A 115 18.03 -11.53 2.33
CA ALA A 115 17.82 -12.93 1.98
C ALA A 115 18.15 -13.30 0.54
N GLY A 116 18.51 -12.37 -0.33
CA GLY A 116 18.88 -12.72 -1.70
C GLY A 116 18.53 -11.69 -2.75
N SER A 117 18.78 -12.03 -4.01
CA SER A 117 18.42 -11.22 -5.14
C SER A 117 16.90 -11.26 -5.37
N LEU A 118 16.22 -10.12 -5.22
CA LEU A 118 14.79 -9.99 -5.50
C LEU A 118 14.43 -10.50 -6.91
N ALA A 119 15.24 -10.16 -7.92
CA ALA A 119 15.03 -10.61 -9.29
C ALA A 119 15.11 -12.14 -9.43
N GLU A 120 15.95 -12.79 -8.64
CA GLU A 120 16.04 -14.25 -8.62
C GLU A 120 14.81 -14.89 -7.96
N VAL A 121 14.37 -14.33 -6.83
CA VAL A 121 13.15 -14.77 -6.12
C VAL A 121 11.92 -14.62 -7.02
N GLN A 122 11.77 -13.48 -7.68
CA GLN A 122 10.67 -13.22 -8.62
C GLN A 122 10.69 -14.20 -9.80
N ARG A 123 11.88 -14.47 -10.35
CA ARG A 123 12.01 -15.49 -11.41
C ARG A 123 11.66 -16.89 -10.93
N LEU A 124 12.01 -17.26 -9.68
CA LEU A 124 11.64 -18.57 -9.11
C LEU A 124 10.14 -18.66 -8.85
N ALA A 125 9.48 -17.58 -8.49
CA ALA A 125 8.03 -17.50 -8.31
C ALA A 125 7.25 -17.59 -9.64
N ALA A 126 7.90 -17.24 -10.76
CA ALA A 126 7.28 -17.28 -12.08
C ALA A 126 6.93 -18.69 -12.51
N ASP A 127 5.89 -18.82 -13.34
CA ASP A 127 5.46 -20.09 -13.91
C ASP A 127 6.62 -20.85 -14.58
N PRO A 128 6.86 -22.14 -14.20
CA PRO A 128 8.06 -22.85 -14.62
C PRO A 128 8.08 -23.23 -16.11
N TYR A 129 6.92 -23.30 -16.75
CA TYR A 129 6.80 -23.74 -18.13
C TYR A 129 6.92 -22.61 -19.15
N PHE A 130 6.35 -21.44 -18.85
CA PHE A 130 6.26 -20.31 -19.77
C PHE A 130 7.17 -19.15 -19.36
N HIS A 131 7.06 -18.63 -18.14
CA HIS A 131 7.73 -17.40 -17.73
C HIS A 131 9.16 -17.60 -17.22
N ARG A 132 9.41 -18.66 -16.41
CA ARG A 132 10.72 -18.84 -15.74
C ARG A 132 11.90 -18.97 -16.72
N ARG A 133 11.64 -19.37 -17.96
CA ARG A 133 12.66 -19.49 -19.02
C ARG A 133 12.98 -18.15 -19.69
N LEU A 134 12.13 -17.16 -19.53
CA LEU A 134 12.36 -15.82 -20.05
C LEU A 134 13.28 -15.05 -19.08
N PRO A 135 14.18 -14.19 -19.58
CA PRO A 135 14.98 -13.30 -18.76
C PRO A 135 14.13 -12.11 -18.29
N LEU A 136 12.95 -12.38 -17.76
CA LEU A 136 11.97 -11.41 -17.31
C LEU A 136 11.96 -11.38 -15.78
N ASP A 137 12.06 -10.19 -15.23
CA ASP A 137 11.82 -9.86 -13.84
C ASP A 137 10.75 -8.75 -13.77
N GLU A 138 10.33 -8.38 -12.57
CA GLU A 138 9.33 -7.35 -12.36
C GLU A 138 9.71 -6.00 -13.01
N LEU A 139 10.99 -5.61 -12.94
CA LEU A 139 11.47 -4.38 -13.61
C LEU A 139 11.32 -4.47 -15.12
N GLY A 140 11.58 -5.64 -15.71
CA GLY A 140 11.34 -5.90 -17.12
C GLY A 140 9.86 -5.80 -17.51
N ALA A 141 8.98 -6.36 -16.68
CA ALA A 141 7.53 -6.26 -16.88
C ALA A 141 7.05 -4.80 -16.79
N HIS A 142 7.56 -4.03 -15.83
CA HIS A 142 7.28 -2.60 -15.71
C HIS A 142 7.79 -1.81 -16.91
N ALA A 143 8.97 -2.14 -17.44
CA ALA A 143 9.51 -1.52 -18.64
C ALA A 143 8.66 -1.84 -19.89
N MET A 144 8.16 -3.07 -20.01
CA MET A 144 7.22 -3.43 -21.10
C MET A 144 5.90 -2.65 -20.99
N GLN A 145 5.37 -2.47 -19.78
CA GLN A 145 4.18 -1.64 -19.55
C GLN A 145 4.42 -0.18 -19.94
N ALA A 146 5.54 0.41 -19.50
CA ALA A 146 5.93 1.76 -19.89
C ALA A 146 6.07 1.91 -21.41
N ASN A 147 6.66 0.91 -22.09
CA ASN A 147 6.80 0.90 -23.53
C ASN A 147 5.45 0.83 -24.27
N ALA A 148 4.50 0.02 -23.75
CA ALA A 148 3.15 -0.04 -24.33
C ALA A 148 2.43 1.31 -24.23
N LEU A 149 2.56 2.00 -23.09
CA LEU A 149 2.01 3.34 -22.89
C LEU A 149 2.66 4.37 -23.84
N LEU A 150 3.99 4.35 -23.99
CA LEU A 150 4.70 5.24 -24.89
C LEU A 150 4.36 4.98 -26.37
N ALA A 151 4.09 3.73 -26.75
CA ALA A 151 3.62 3.41 -28.09
C ALA A 151 2.24 4.04 -28.38
N ALA A 152 1.38 4.12 -27.37
CA ALA A 152 0.07 4.76 -27.46
C ALA A 152 0.15 6.30 -27.34
N MET A 153 1.12 6.82 -26.58
CA MET A 153 1.30 8.25 -26.26
C MET A 153 2.80 8.61 -26.24
N PRO A 154 3.40 8.95 -27.38
CA PRO A 154 4.86 9.18 -27.48
C PRO A 154 5.39 10.31 -26.59
N ASP A 155 4.58 11.32 -26.28
CA ASP A 155 4.97 12.48 -25.46
C ASP A 155 4.91 12.22 -23.95
N LEU A 156 4.56 10.98 -23.51
CA LEU A 156 4.33 10.63 -22.12
C LEU A 156 5.60 10.68 -21.26
N GLN A 157 6.79 10.55 -21.85
CA GLN A 157 8.04 10.43 -21.11
C GLN A 157 8.35 11.64 -20.21
N GLY A 158 8.15 12.86 -20.72
CA GLY A 158 8.35 14.09 -19.94
C GLY A 158 7.37 14.20 -18.77
N MET A 159 6.15 13.74 -18.96
CA MET A 159 5.12 13.70 -17.92
C MET A 159 5.47 12.67 -16.83
N ALA A 160 5.91 11.48 -17.23
CA ALA A 160 6.37 10.45 -16.29
C ALA A 160 7.54 10.95 -15.42
N GLN A 161 8.46 11.73 -16.01
CA GLN A 161 9.54 12.36 -15.25
C GLN A 161 9.01 13.35 -14.21
N GLN A 162 8.04 14.21 -14.57
CA GLN A 162 7.42 15.15 -13.62
C GLN A 162 6.74 14.44 -12.45
N VAL A 163 6.05 13.31 -12.72
CA VAL A 163 5.45 12.46 -11.66
C VAL A 163 6.53 11.90 -10.74
N ALA A 164 7.62 11.35 -11.29
CA ALA A 164 8.71 10.82 -10.48
C ALA A 164 9.36 11.89 -9.60
N GLU A 165 9.61 13.08 -10.15
CA GLU A 165 10.16 14.22 -9.41
C GLU A 165 9.21 14.71 -8.31
N LYS A 166 7.89 14.74 -8.58
CA LYS A 166 6.87 15.06 -7.58
C LYS A 166 6.96 14.10 -6.39
N ASN A 167 6.94 12.78 -6.65
CA ASN A 167 6.96 11.78 -5.60
C ASN A 167 8.26 11.84 -4.79
N ARG A 168 9.42 12.03 -5.43
CA ARG A 168 10.68 12.18 -4.70
C ARG A 168 10.71 13.40 -3.79
N ARG A 169 10.20 14.55 -4.25
CA ARG A 169 10.07 15.76 -3.41
C ARG A 169 9.12 15.52 -2.23
N ASN A 170 8.00 14.85 -2.48
CA ASN A 170 7.05 14.51 -1.43
C ASN A 170 7.70 13.60 -0.38
N GLY A 171 8.42 12.56 -0.81
CA GLY A 171 9.12 11.66 0.11
C GLY A 171 10.20 12.34 0.94
N ALA A 172 10.96 13.26 0.36
CA ALA A 172 11.94 14.05 1.09
C ALA A 172 11.28 14.94 2.16
N THR A 173 10.07 15.43 1.91
CA THR A 173 9.29 16.20 2.89
C THR A 173 8.68 15.30 3.96
N ALA A 174 8.12 14.16 3.55
CA ALA A 174 7.44 13.25 4.46
C ALA A 174 8.41 12.55 5.43
N TYR A 175 9.59 12.20 4.93
CA TYR A 175 10.59 11.39 5.63
C TYR A 175 12.01 11.96 5.47
N PRO A 176 12.28 13.15 6.02
CA PRO A 176 13.56 13.85 5.82
C PRO A 176 14.77 13.04 6.30
N ASP A 177 14.65 12.33 7.40
CA ASP A 177 15.75 11.51 7.96
C ASP A 177 16.08 10.32 7.06
N MET A 178 15.09 9.73 6.40
CA MET A 178 15.30 8.63 5.46
C MET A 178 15.90 9.14 4.14
N ALA A 179 15.47 10.32 3.67
CA ALA A 179 16.01 10.95 2.47
C ALA A 179 17.49 11.33 2.64
N ALA A 180 17.90 11.77 3.83
CA ALA A 180 19.29 12.11 4.14
C ALA A 180 20.22 10.88 4.23
N GLY A 181 19.69 9.72 4.61
CA GLY A 181 20.43 8.45 4.73
C GLY A 181 20.53 7.65 3.43
N THR A 182 19.66 7.92 2.49
CA THR A 182 19.73 7.35 1.15
C THR A 182 20.66 8.22 0.28
N ALA A 183 21.96 7.95 0.30
CA ALA A 183 22.74 8.12 -0.93
C ALA A 183 21.87 7.49 -2.02
N ALA A 184 21.51 8.25 -3.08
CA ALA A 184 20.56 7.82 -4.10
C ALA A 184 20.72 6.32 -4.35
N PRO A 185 19.70 5.49 -4.05
CA PRO A 185 19.88 4.05 -4.07
C PRO A 185 20.55 3.72 -5.39
N ALA A 186 21.63 2.94 -5.35
CA ALA A 186 22.49 2.68 -6.50
C ALA A 186 21.54 2.39 -7.66
N ALA A 187 21.53 3.29 -8.63
CA ALA A 187 20.48 3.36 -9.63
C ALA A 187 20.20 1.95 -10.12
N SER A 188 19.03 1.40 -9.86
CA SER A 188 18.67 0.12 -10.44
C SER A 188 18.90 0.33 -11.92
N LYS A 189 19.71 -0.49 -12.55
CA LYS A 189 20.12 -0.26 -13.95
C LYS A 189 18.82 -0.08 -14.74
N ALA A 190 18.53 1.17 -15.10
CA ALA A 190 17.29 1.51 -15.74
C ALA A 190 17.13 0.65 -16.99
N ARG A 191 15.96 0.05 -17.17
CA ARG A 191 15.63 -0.67 -18.40
C ARG A 191 14.78 0.23 -19.26
N TRP A 192 15.26 0.46 -20.50
CA TRP A 192 14.49 1.26 -21.44
C TRP A 192 13.02 0.79 -21.51
N PRO A 193 12.01 1.70 -21.48
CA PRO A 193 12.12 3.16 -21.53
C PRO A 193 12.22 3.85 -20.16
N LEU A 194 12.35 3.07 -19.06
CA LEU A 194 12.53 3.63 -17.73
C LEU A 194 13.87 4.33 -17.62
N GLN A 195 13.88 5.52 -17.05
CA GLN A 195 15.07 6.33 -16.82
C GLN A 195 15.51 6.27 -15.37
N ASP A 196 16.74 6.71 -15.11
CA ASP A 196 17.23 6.89 -13.75
C ASP A 196 16.30 7.82 -12.98
N GLY A 197 15.96 7.40 -11.76
CA GLY A 197 15.02 8.15 -10.92
C GLY A 197 13.54 7.78 -11.09
N MET A 198 13.17 6.96 -12.05
CA MET A 198 11.79 6.47 -12.21
C MET A 198 11.50 5.19 -11.41
N VAL A 199 12.52 4.57 -10.86
CA VAL A 199 12.41 3.34 -10.06
C VAL A 199 13.32 3.46 -8.84
N SER A 200 12.87 2.97 -7.69
CA SER A 200 13.70 2.85 -6.49
C SER A 200 14.26 1.45 -6.29
N ALA A 201 15.45 1.38 -5.74
CA ALA A 201 16.00 0.11 -5.26
C ALA A 201 15.18 -0.42 -4.07
N PRO A 202 15.10 -1.74 -3.88
CA PRO A 202 14.51 -2.33 -2.70
C PRO A 202 15.20 -1.87 -1.42
N VAL A 203 14.41 -1.63 -0.37
CA VAL A 203 14.90 -1.28 0.97
C VAL A 203 14.24 -2.16 2.02
N THR A 204 14.89 -2.31 3.17
CA THR A 204 14.28 -2.97 4.34
C THR A 204 13.14 -2.12 4.88
N GLY A 205 12.09 -2.75 5.34
CA GLY A 205 10.97 -2.07 5.98
C GLY A 205 9.95 -3.04 6.55
N ALA A 206 9.10 -2.53 7.44
CA ALA A 206 7.93 -3.23 7.94
C ALA A 206 6.80 -2.25 8.20
N VAL A 207 5.58 -2.75 8.15
CA VAL A 207 4.36 -1.99 8.40
C VAL A 207 3.36 -2.85 9.15
N ALA A 208 2.68 -2.27 10.13
CA ALA A 208 1.61 -2.94 10.87
C ALA A 208 0.40 -2.02 11.02
N LEU A 209 -0.79 -2.61 10.90
CA LEU A 209 -2.06 -1.95 11.15
C LEU A 209 -2.88 -2.74 12.16
N VAL A 210 -3.58 -2.03 13.03
CA VAL A 210 -4.59 -2.61 13.92
C VAL A 210 -5.97 -2.29 13.39
N LEU A 211 -6.73 -3.35 13.10
CA LEU A 211 -8.13 -3.28 12.68
C LEU A 211 -9.03 -3.60 13.85
N ALA A 212 -10.16 -2.91 13.94
CA ALA A 212 -11.17 -3.17 14.96
C ALA A 212 -12.59 -3.12 14.40
N SER A 213 -13.47 -3.88 15.00
CA SER A 213 -14.90 -3.89 14.73
C SER A 213 -15.59 -2.67 15.33
N GLU A 214 -16.72 -2.26 14.76
CA GLU A 214 -17.55 -1.20 15.32
C GLU A 214 -17.96 -1.50 16.77
N ALA A 215 -18.30 -2.76 17.09
CA ALA A 215 -18.67 -3.16 18.44
C ALA A 215 -17.54 -2.93 19.45
N PHE A 216 -16.30 -3.30 19.10
CA PHE A 216 -15.14 -3.05 19.95
C PHE A 216 -14.91 -1.54 20.17
N LEU A 217 -15.17 -0.73 19.15
CA LEU A 217 -14.96 0.72 19.20
C LEU A 217 -16.08 1.49 19.92
N GLN A 218 -17.29 0.89 20.04
CA GLN A 218 -18.36 1.48 20.84
C GLN A 218 -18.02 1.54 22.33
N GLU A 219 -17.17 0.64 22.81
CA GLU A 219 -16.70 0.59 24.18
C GLU A 219 -15.54 1.56 24.47
N ARG A 220 -14.96 2.15 23.41
CA ARG A 220 -13.74 2.97 23.48
C ARG A 220 -13.89 4.23 22.60
N SER A 221 -13.63 5.40 23.16
CA SER A 221 -13.62 6.67 22.42
C SER A 221 -12.29 6.86 21.69
N ALA A 222 -12.02 6.09 20.65
CA ALA A 222 -10.80 6.19 19.84
C ALA A 222 -11.09 6.77 18.46
N PRO A 223 -10.19 7.58 17.88
CA PRO A 223 -10.27 7.95 16.47
C PRO A 223 -10.20 6.70 15.58
N VAL A 224 -11.01 6.67 14.54
CA VAL A 224 -11.07 5.53 13.62
C VAL A 224 -11.08 5.99 12.17
N ALA A 225 -10.34 5.31 11.33
CA ALA A 225 -10.44 5.39 9.87
C ALA A 225 -11.30 4.20 9.38
N TRP A 226 -12.58 4.44 9.17
CA TRP A 226 -13.53 3.42 8.73
C TRP A 226 -13.21 2.95 7.33
N ILE A 227 -13.18 1.64 7.12
CA ILE A 227 -13.12 1.02 5.79
C ILE A 227 -14.52 1.14 5.20
N SER A 228 -14.69 2.13 4.32
CA SER A 228 -15.99 2.47 3.74
C SER A 228 -16.26 1.75 2.43
N GLY A 229 -15.20 1.31 1.75
CA GLY A 229 -15.28 0.50 0.55
C GLY A 229 -13.95 -0.16 0.26
N MET A 230 -14.00 -1.37 -0.26
CA MET A 230 -12.83 -2.15 -0.63
C MET A 230 -13.14 -2.98 -1.87
N GLY A 231 -12.19 -3.00 -2.82
CA GLY A 231 -12.29 -3.81 -4.01
C GLY A 231 -10.93 -4.37 -4.40
N TRP A 232 -10.92 -5.56 -4.98
CA TRP A 232 -9.70 -6.17 -5.51
C TRP A 232 -10.01 -6.99 -6.76
N ALA A 233 -9.05 -7.00 -7.68
CA ALA A 233 -9.15 -7.76 -8.92
C ALA A 233 -7.75 -8.11 -9.46
N THR A 234 -7.70 -9.05 -10.38
CA THR A 234 -6.47 -9.63 -10.88
C THR A 234 -6.49 -9.70 -12.41
N GLU A 235 -5.37 -9.31 -13.05
CA GLU A 235 -5.10 -9.53 -14.47
C GLU A 235 -4.64 -10.96 -14.72
N PRO A 236 -4.72 -11.47 -15.96
CA PRO A 236 -4.04 -12.69 -16.35
C PRO A 236 -2.55 -12.66 -15.98
N SER A 237 -1.99 -13.80 -15.57
CA SER A 237 -0.57 -13.89 -15.21
C SER A 237 0.36 -13.78 -16.41
N PHE A 238 -0.07 -14.24 -17.58
CA PHE A 238 0.72 -14.18 -18.81
C PHE A 238 0.64 -12.78 -19.43
N LEU A 239 1.76 -12.08 -19.49
CA LEU A 239 1.79 -10.70 -20.01
C LEU A 239 1.34 -10.59 -21.47
N GLY A 240 1.50 -11.65 -22.27
CA GLY A 240 1.06 -11.70 -23.66
C GLY A 240 -0.46 -11.69 -23.86
N ASP A 241 -1.22 -12.02 -22.81
CA ASP A 241 -2.69 -12.00 -22.82
C ASP A 241 -3.26 -10.63 -22.37
N ARG A 242 -2.39 -9.66 -22.09
CA ARG A 242 -2.76 -8.36 -21.52
C ARG A 242 -2.44 -7.22 -22.47
N ASP A 243 -3.33 -6.24 -22.55
CA ASP A 243 -2.98 -4.91 -23.04
C ASP A 243 -2.30 -4.13 -21.91
N LEU A 244 -0.97 -4.08 -21.92
CA LEU A 244 -0.19 -3.43 -20.87
C LEU A 244 -0.37 -1.90 -20.81
N ALA A 245 -1.01 -1.30 -21.82
CA ALA A 245 -1.39 0.11 -21.79
C ALA A 245 -2.73 0.35 -21.09
N GLN A 246 -3.40 -0.69 -20.59
CA GLN A 246 -4.68 -0.63 -19.87
C GLN A 246 -4.53 -1.25 -18.48
N ALA A 247 -5.50 -0.99 -17.60
CA ALA A 247 -5.56 -1.56 -16.26
C ALA A 247 -6.99 -2.02 -15.88
N PRO A 248 -7.59 -2.98 -16.59
CA PRO A 248 -8.99 -3.38 -16.38
C PRO A 248 -9.25 -3.99 -15.00
N ALA A 249 -8.26 -4.65 -14.40
CA ALA A 249 -8.38 -5.13 -13.01
C ALA A 249 -8.44 -3.96 -12.02
N LEU A 250 -7.67 -2.88 -12.24
CA LEU A 250 -7.78 -1.68 -11.41
C LEU A 250 -9.17 -1.07 -11.52
N GLU A 251 -9.70 -0.92 -12.74
CA GLU A 251 -11.06 -0.41 -12.94
C GLU A 251 -12.12 -1.28 -12.27
N ALA A 252 -11.96 -2.62 -12.31
CA ALA A 252 -12.85 -3.54 -11.63
C ALA A 252 -12.80 -3.38 -10.10
N ALA A 253 -11.61 -3.30 -9.53
CA ALA A 253 -11.41 -3.05 -8.10
C ALA A 253 -11.98 -1.69 -7.68
N THR A 254 -11.79 -0.65 -8.52
CA THR A 254 -12.33 0.70 -8.30
C THR A 254 -13.86 0.68 -8.25
N ARG A 255 -14.51 0.04 -9.23
CA ARG A 255 -15.98 -0.07 -9.23
C ARG A 255 -16.54 -0.75 -7.98
N GLN A 256 -15.85 -1.78 -7.48
CA GLN A 256 -16.24 -2.45 -6.23
C GLN A 256 -16.10 -1.50 -5.03
N ALA A 257 -14.93 -0.90 -4.83
CA ALA A 257 -14.64 -0.04 -3.69
C ALA A 257 -15.54 1.22 -3.69
N TYR A 258 -15.72 1.86 -4.85
CA TYR A 258 -16.56 3.05 -4.98
C TYR A 258 -18.04 2.73 -4.81
N GLY A 259 -18.50 1.60 -5.35
CA GLY A 259 -19.88 1.14 -5.17
C GLY A 259 -20.23 0.90 -3.70
N GLU A 260 -19.32 0.32 -2.91
CA GLU A 260 -19.50 0.13 -1.47
C GLU A 260 -19.44 1.46 -0.69
N ALA A 261 -18.50 2.35 -1.07
CA ALA A 261 -18.30 3.64 -0.41
C ALA A 261 -19.33 4.70 -0.85
N GLY A 262 -20.09 4.48 -1.93
CA GLY A 262 -20.98 5.47 -2.53
C GLY A 262 -20.25 6.64 -3.19
N ILE A 263 -19.04 6.42 -3.72
CA ILE A 263 -18.24 7.42 -4.45
C ILE A 263 -18.75 7.51 -5.90
N THR A 264 -19.06 8.71 -6.36
CA THR A 264 -19.54 8.99 -7.72
C THR A 264 -18.71 10.04 -8.46
N THR A 265 -18.11 10.98 -7.71
CA THR A 265 -17.26 12.06 -8.22
C THR A 265 -15.91 12.07 -7.49
N PRO A 266 -14.99 11.15 -7.82
CA PRO A 266 -13.80 10.91 -7.00
C PRO A 266 -12.93 12.15 -6.79
N MET A 267 -12.83 13.05 -7.78
CA MET A 267 -12.04 14.28 -7.66
C MET A 267 -12.59 15.29 -6.63
N ASP A 268 -13.86 15.21 -6.31
CA ASP A 268 -14.54 16.12 -5.36
C ASP A 268 -14.74 15.45 -3.99
N GLU A 269 -14.74 14.12 -3.95
CA GLU A 269 -15.07 13.36 -2.75
C GLU A 269 -13.83 12.87 -1.96
N PHE A 270 -12.66 12.80 -2.62
CA PHE A 270 -11.41 12.47 -1.94
C PHE A 270 -10.60 13.71 -1.58
N ASP A 271 -10.07 13.72 -0.37
CA ASP A 271 -9.18 14.77 0.11
C ASP A 271 -7.70 14.46 -0.22
N VAL A 272 -7.34 13.18 -0.28
CA VAL A 272 -5.97 12.71 -0.52
C VAL A 272 -5.99 11.30 -1.09
N ALA A 273 -5.00 10.97 -1.91
CA ALA A 273 -4.81 9.63 -2.44
C ALA A 273 -3.35 9.16 -2.31
N GLU A 274 -3.18 7.87 -2.04
CA GLU A 274 -1.89 7.17 -2.14
C GLU A 274 -2.08 6.01 -3.13
N VAL A 275 -1.34 6.04 -4.21
CA VAL A 275 -1.51 5.08 -5.31
C VAL A 275 -0.21 4.32 -5.58
N ALA A 276 -0.33 3.14 -6.15
CA ALA A 276 0.82 2.35 -6.57
C ALA A 276 1.62 3.10 -7.65
N ASP A 277 2.92 3.20 -7.43
CA ASP A 277 3.86 3.95 -8.24
C ASP A 277 5.24 3.26 -8.29
N ALA A 278 5.27 1.93 -8.49
CA ALA A 278 6.55 1.26 -8.74
C ALA A 278 7.30 1.88 -9.93
N THR A 279 6.57 2.47 -10.86
CA THR A 279 7.04 3.42 -11.87
C THR A 279 6.06 4.59 -12.02
N PRO A 280 6.50 5.76 -12.54
CA PRO A 280 5.59 6.88 -12.76
C PRO A 280 4.51 6.59 -13.80
N TYR A 281 4.73 5.65 -14.69
CA TYR A 281 3.74 5.19 -15.67
C TYR A 281 2.58 4.46 -15.01
N GLN A 282 2.84 3.74 -13.91
CA GLN A 282 1.79 3.10 -13.11
C GLN A 282 0.92 4.13 -12.38
N GLU A 283 1.51 5.20 -11.87
CA GLU A 283 0.74 6.29 -11.28
C GLU A 283 -0.19 6.96 -12.30
N LEU A 284 0.29 7.17 -13.54
CA LEU A 284 -0.54 7.69 -14.62
C LEU A 284 -1.71 6.75 -14.96
N LEU A 285 -1.46 5.45 -15.06
CA LEU A 285 -2.53 4.45 -15.20
C LEU A 285 -3.50 4.46 -14.02
N ALA A 286 -2.99 4.67 -12.81
CA ALA A 286 -3.83 4.77 -11.63
C ALA A 286 -4.76 6.00 -11.69
N TYR A 287 -4.34 7.13 -12.24
CA TYR A 287 -5.23 8.28 -12.44
C TYR A 287 -6.43 7.93 -13.31
N GLU A 288 -6.24 7.17 -14.38
CA GLU A 288 -7.32 6.73 -15.26
C GLU A 288 -8.19 5.66 -14.61
N GLY A 289 -7.58 4.59 -14.12
CA GLY A 289 -8.31 3.44 -13.54
C GLY A 289 -9.08 3.77 -12.26
N LEU A 290 -8.67 4.81 -11.53
CA LEU A 290 -9.37 5.35 -10.35
C LEU A 290 -10.34 6.49 -10.71
N GLY A 291 -10.46 6.87 -11.99
CA GLY A 291 -11.34 7.94 -12.41
C GLY A 291 -10.92 9.34 -11.94
N LEU A 292 -9.63 9.54 -11.61
CA LEU A 292 -9.09 10.84 -11.15
C LEU A 292 -8.79 11.77 -12.31
N ALA A 293 -8.33 11.23 -13.44
CA ALA A 293 -8.14 11.97 -14.67
C ALA A 293 -8.21 11.03 -15.88
N SER A 294 -8.93 11.43 -16.91
CA SER A 294 -8.88 10.74 -18.21
C SER A 294 -7.49 10.89 -18.82
N ARG A 295 -7.10 9.96 -19.67
CA ARG A 295 -5.80 9.95 -20.36
C ARG A 295 -5.50 11.25 -21.11
N GLY A 296 -6.52 11.83 -21.74
CA GLY A 296 -6.40 13.12 -22.44
C GLY A 296 -6.17 14.33 -21.53
N ALA A 297 -6.50 14.22 -20.23
CA ALA A 297 -6.31 15.28 -19.24
C ALA A 297 -5.00 15.14 -18.43
N TRP A 298 -4.23 14.07 -18.59
CA TRP A 298 -3.02 13.85 -17.80
C TRP A 298 -2.02 14.99 -17.90
N ALA A 299 -1.74 15.47 -19.14
CA ALA A 299 -0.76 16.51 -19.37
C ALA A 299 -1.11 17.81 -18.64
N GLU A 300 -2.37 18.24 -18.71
CA GLU A 300 -2.88 19.41 -18.03
C GLU A 300 -2.80 19.23 -16.49
N ARG A 301 -3.35 18.14 -15.97
CA ARG A 301 -3.44 17.88 -14.53
C ARG A 301 -2.07 17.68 -13.84
N VAL A 302 -1.10 17.13 -14.55
CA VAL A 302 0.26 17.00 -14.03
C VAL A 302 0.96 18.36 -14.05
N ALA A 303 0.81 19.15 -15.15
CA ALA A 303 1.46 20.45 -15.31
C ALA A 303 0.89 21.54 -14.37
N ASP A 304 -0.42 21.54 -14.13
CA ASP A 304 -1.08 22.52 -13.26
C ASP A 304 -0.92 22.21 -11.76
N GLY A 305 -0.33 21.04 -11.42
CA GLY A 305 -0.11 20.64 -10.03
C GLY A 305 -1.33 20.11 -9.31
N THR A 306 -2.40 19.73 -10.02
CA THR A 306 -3.64 19.14 -9.45
C THR A 306 -3.32 18.04 -8.43
N PHE A 307 -2.32 17.19 -8.74
CA PHE A 307 -1.90 16.05 -7.89
C PHE A 307 -0.71 16.37 -6.97
N GLY A 308 -0.26 17.63 -6.92
CA GLY A 308 0.80 18.09 -6.03
C GLY A 308 0.30 18.36 -4.60
N PRO A 309 1.19 18.62 -3.62
CA PRO A 309 0.82 18.81 -2.21
C PRO A 309 -0.22 19.93 -1.96
N GLY A 310 -0.21 20.99 -2.78
CA GLY A 310 -1.16 22.10 -2.73
C GLY A 310 -2.33 21.99 -3.70
N GLY A 311 -2.41 20.89 -4.46
CA GLY A 311 -3.40 20.70 -5.51
C GLY A 311 -4.79 20.32 -5.01
N GLN A 312 -5.72 20.18 -5.95
CA GLN A 312 -7.09 19.77 -5.66
C GLN A 312 -7.11 18.40 -4.96
N LEU A 313 -6.43 17.42 -5.50
CA LEU A 313 -6.30 16.08 -4.94
C LEU A 313 -4.81 15.67 -4.86
N PRO A 314 -4.11 15.94 -3.75
CA PRO A 314 -2.74 15.47 -3.60
C PRO A 314 -2.63 13.96 -3.68
N VAL A 315 -1.67 13.50 -4.49
CA VAL A 315 -1.37 12.08 -4.68
C VAL A 315 0.06 11.77 -4.25
N ASN A 316 0.22 10.68 -3.50
CA ASN A 316 1.50 10.19 -3.00
C ASN A 316 2.26 11.24 -2.18
N LEU A 317 1.58 11.83 -1.18
CA LEU A 317 2.22 12.76 -0.24
C LEU A 317 3.35 12.09 0.56
N SER A 318 3.29 10.77 0.76
CA SER A 318 4.35 9.98 1.37
C SER A 318 5.60 9.81 0.49
N GLY A 319 5.50 10.17 -0.79
CA GLY A 319 6.54 9.97 -1.80
C GLY A 319 6.44 8.65 -2.57
N GLY A 320 5.51 7.79 -2.24
CA GLY A 320 5.28 6.54 -2.97
C GLY A 320 6.43 5.53 -2.90
N ALA A 321 6.33 4.50 -3.72
CA ALA A 321 7.39 3.51 -3.92
C ALA A 321 8.59 4.07 -4.68
N ILE A 322 8.38 5.08 -5.54
CA ILE A 322 9.48 5.79 -6.24
C ILE A 322 10.45 6.43 -5.25
N SER A 323 9.97 6.89 -4.10
CA SER A 323 10.83 7.47 -3.08
C SER A 323 11.53 6.40 -2.25
N LEU A 324 10.78 5.41 -1.74
CA LEU A 324 11.28 4.32 -0.89
C LEU A 324 10.46 3.05 -1.15
N ASN A 325 11.13 1.99 -1.59
CA ASN A 325 10.48 0.74 -2.02
C ASN A 325 10.79 -0.46 -1.11
N PRO A 326 10.14 -0.62 0.04
CA PRO A 326 10.15 -1.88 0.78
C PRO A 326 9.22 -2.87 0.09
N VAL A 327 9.77 -3.64 -0.82
CA VAL A 327 9.05 -4.61 -1.67
C VAL A 327 8.17 -5.52 -0.81
N TYR A 328 6.98 -5.86 -1.32
CA TYR A 328 5.89 -6.58 -0.62
C TYR A 328 5.19 -5.82 0.51
N CYS A 329 5.78 -4.73 1.04
CA CYS A 329 5.11 -3.84 2.01
C CYS A 329 4.38 -2.68 1.32
N THR A 330 4.77 -2.29 0.11
CA THR A 330 4.37 -1.03 -0.52
C THR A 330 2.85 -0.85 -0.57
N GLY A 331 2.11 -1.90 -0.89
CA GLY A 331 0.65 -1.84 -0.94
C GLY A 331 0.02 -1.59 0.43
N LEU A 332 0.48 -2.28 1.48
CA LEU A 332 0.01 -2.02 2.84
C LEU A 332 0.42 -0.64 3.34
N ILE A 333 1.60 -0.13 2.92
CA ILE A 333 2.05 1.22 3.25
C ILE A 333 1.13 2.28 2.61
N ARG A 334 0.65 2.10 1.36
CA ARG A 334 -0.34 3.02 0.75
C ARG A 334 -1.59 3.13 1.62
N ILE A 335 -2.10 1.99 2.11
CA ILE A 335 -3.26 1.94 3.00
C ILE A 335 -2.94 2.58 4.36
N ALA A 336 -1.77 2.28 4.93
CA ALA A 336 -1.29 2.84 6.20
C ALA A 336 -1.14 4.36 6.14
N GLU A 337 -0.59 4.90 5.06
CA GLU A 337 -0.43 6.35 4.86
C GLU A 337 -1.79 7.05 4.77
N ILE A 338 -2.75 6.48 4.04
CA ILE A 338 -4.11 7.02 4.01
C ILE A 338 -4.78 6.93 5.38
N ALA A 339 -4.59 5.83 6.12
CA ALA A 339 -5.12 5.72 7.48
C ALA A 339 -4.52 6.80 8.39
N ARG A 340 -3.21 7.06 8.32
CA ARG A 340 -2.54 8.15 9.07
C ARG A 340 -3.09 9.53 8.70
N GLN A 341 -3.30 9.80 7.40
CA GLN A 341 -3.91 11.05 6.93
C GLN A 341 -5.31 11.24 7.50
N VAL A 342 -6.17 10.22 7.42
CA VAL A 342 -7.55 10.24 7.93
C VAL A 342 -7.59 10.39 9.45
N LEU A 343 -6.67 9.74 10.16
CA LEU A 343 -6.53 9.82 11.63
C LEU A 343 -5.89 11.15 12.09
N GLY A 344 -5.31 11.95 11.17
CA GLY A 344 -4.60 13.18 11.52
C GLY A 344 -3.21 12.93 12.11
N ARG A 345 -2.55 11.83 11.74
CA ARG A 345 -1.27 11.35 12.30
C ARG A 345 -0.15 11.22 11.27
N ALA A 346 -0.29 11.82 10.08
CA ALA A 346 0.71 11.69 9.01
C ALA A 346 1.96 12.58 9.21
N GLY A 347 2.04 13.38 10.28
CA GLY A 347 3.23 14.16 10.61
C GLY A 347 3.53 15.27 9.59
N PRO A 348 4.78 15.35 9.06
CA PRO A 348 5.19 16.49 8.21
C PRO A 348 4.40 16.63 6.91
N HIS A 349 3.83 15.53 6.39
CA HIS A 349 3.04 15.54 5.15
C HIS A 349 1.53 15.45 5.39
N GLN A 350 1.08 15.76 6.61
CA GLN A 350 -0.35 15.78 6.92
C GLN A 350 -1.08 16.86 6.14
N ARG A 351 -2.08 16.45 5.34
CA ARG A 351 -3.04 17.40 4.75
C ARG A 351 -4.06 17.83 5.79
N ALA A 352 -4.42 19.10 5.77
CA ALA A 352 -5.43 19.62 6.67
C ALA A 352 -6.82 19.04 6.38
N GLN A 353 -7.57 18.73 7.43
CA GLN A 353 -9.00 18.37 7.37
C GLN A 353 -9.35 17.16 6.48
N VAL A 354 -8.49 16.13 6.41
CA VAL A 354 -8.79 14.90 5.67
C VAL A 354 -9.97 14.18 6.31
N ARG A 355 -11.01 13.95 5.51
CA ARG A 355 -12.20 13.18 5.88
C ARG A 355 -12.29 11.87 5.11
N THR A 356 -11.95 11.89 3.82
CA THR A 356 -12.01 10.74 2.94
C THR A 356 -10.69 10.59 2.20
N GLY A 357 -10.10 9.42 2.29
CA GLY A 357 -8.84 9.09 1.61
C GLY A 357 -8.96 7.85 0.75
N LEU A 358 -8.20 7.84 -0.33
CA LEU A 358 -8.13 6.76 -1.31
C LEU A 358 -6.76 6.09 -1.26
N ALA A 359 -6.72 4.78 -1.06
CA ALA A 359 -5.52 3.97 -1.21
C ALA A 359 -5.67 3.01 -2.39
N HIS A 360 -4.68 2.97 -3.26
CA HIS A 360 -4.55 1.97 -4.30
C HIS A 360 -3.21 1.26 -4.17
N ALA A 361 -3.26 -0.05 -4.06
CA ALA A 361 -2.11 -0.93 -4.04
C ALA A 361 -2.09 -1.80 -5.28
N ALA A 362 -0.91 -2.00 -5.86
CA ALA A 362 -0.71 -2.95 -6.93
C ALA A 362 0.55 -3.78 -6.69
N SER A 363 0.49 -5.04 -7.09
CA SER A 363 1.60 -5.98 -6.99
C SER A 363 1.60 -6.96 -8.18
N GLY A 364 2.66 -7.76 -8.27
CA GLY A 364 2.89 -8.63 -9.40
C GLY A 364 3.32 -7.90 -10.67
N ASP A 365 3.60 -8.67 -11.72
CA ASP A 365 4.11 -8.15 -12.98
C ASP A 365 3.16 -7.13 -13.61
N ALA A 366 3.65 -5.90 -13.82
CA ALA A 366 2.91 -4.82 -14.49
C ALA A 366 1.51 -4.60 -13.89
N MET A 367 1.40 -4.42 -12.57
CA MET A 367 0.13 -4.22 -11.85
C MET A 367 -0.86 -5.40 -12.00
N GLN A 368 -0.37 -6.63 -11.91
CA GLN A 368 -1.23 -7.82 -12.07
C GLN A 368 -2.37 -7.86 -11.03
N TYR A 369 -2.07 -7.58 -9.78
CA TYR A 369 -3.04 -7.54 -8.68
C TYR A 369 -3.33 -6.09 -8.32
N ASN A 370 -4.59 -5.75 -8.14
CA ASN A 370 -5.00 -4.40 -7.75
C ASN A 370 -5.96 -4.45 -6.58
N THR A 371 -5.71 -3.62 -5.57
CA THR A 371 -6.57 -3.44 -4.40
C THR A 371 -6.84 -1.95 -4.21
N VAL A 372 -8.11 -1.59 -4.06
CA VAL A 372 -8.56 -0.21 -3.84
C VAL A 372 -9.31 -0.14 -2.52
N VAL A 373 -8.94 0.82 -1.67
CA VAL A 373 -9.53 1.00 -0.33
C VAL A 373 -9.94 2.45 -0.14
N VAL A 374 -11.16 2.66 0.31
CA VAL A 374 -11.69 3.96 0.70
C VAL A 374 -11.78 4.03 2.21
N LEU A 375 -11.05 4.96 2.82
CA LEU A 375 -11.08 5.22 4.26
C LEU A 375 -11.80 6.53 4.56
N ARG A 376 -12.69 6.50 5.57
CA ARG A 376 -13.40 7.70 6.05
C ARG A 376 -13.18 7.92 7.53
N ARG A 377 -12.98 9.18 7.89
CA ARG A 377 -12.85 9.58 9.29
C ARG A 377 -14.13 9.30 10.05
N GLY A 378 -14.01 8.56 11.17
CA GLY A 378 -15.07 8.40 12.15
C GLY A 378 -15.02 9.52 13.17
N GLU A 379 -16.17 10.07 13.49
CA GLU A 379 -16.27 10.97 14.65
C GLU A 379 -16.34 10.11 15.92
N PRO A 380 -15.60 10.46 16.98
CA PRO A 380 -15.74 9.80 18.26
C PRO A 380 -17.19 10.04 18.73
N LYS A 381 -17.93 8.96 18.97
CA LYS A 381 -19.23 9.10 19.67
C LYS A 381 -18.94 9.69 21.04
N PRO A 382 -19.70 10.72 21.50
CA PRO A 382 -19.57 11.17 22.87
C PRO A 382 -19.79 9.97 23.79
N ALA A 383 -18.91 9.79 24.78
CA ALA A 383 -19.07 8.76 25.80
C ALA A 383 -20.52 8.84 26.32
N ALA A 384 -21.24 7.72 26.30
CA ALA A 384 -22.58 7.66 26.88
C ALA A 384 -22.47 8.21 28.30
N GLN A 385 -23.08 9.37 28.54
CA GLN A 385 -23.14 9.93 29.89
C GLN A 385 -23.78 8.87 30.77
N GLY A 386 -22.99 8.36 31.71
CA GLY A 386 -23.35 7.24 32.55
C GLY A 386 -24.74 7.42 33.10
N ALA A 387 -25.59 6.44 32.95
CA ALA A 387 -26.72 6.24 33.85
C ALA A 387 -26.10 6.02 35.22
N VAL A 388 -26.20 7.03 36.06
CA VAL A 388 -25.90 6.94 37.48
C VAL A 388 -26.89 5.91 38.06
N PRO A 389 -26.46 4.95 38.90
CA PRO A 389 -27.29 3.88 39.43
C PRO A 389 -28.42 4.38 40.31
#